data_37156477f74da20fc7a4ac263ac19d79
#
_entry.id   37156477f74da20fc7a4ac263ac19d79
#
_cell.length_a   1.000
_cell.length_b   1.000
_cell.length_c   1.000
_cell.angle_alpha   90.00
_cell.angle_beta   90.00
_cell.angle_gamma   90.00
#
_symmetry.space_group_name_H-M   'P 1'
#
loop_
_entity.id
_entity.type
_entity.pdbx_description
1 polymer ?
#
loop_
_entity_poly.entity_id
_entity_poly.type
_entity_poly.pdbx_seq_one_letter_code
_entity_poly.pdbx_strand_id
1 'polypeptide(L)'
;MKEAETARPVFGRRDPDARGYFGAYGGRFVPETLVAPIEELTAGYYAARKDEAFCEELDRLLKHYVGRPTPLYEARNLAGAGKAGRAGEAGRVGGVRSDPAGVRVFLKREDLTHTGAHKINNALGQALLARRMGKRRVVAETGAGQHGVATATACALLGLECRVYMGTEDMRRQALNVVRMHLLGATVHGVDAGSRTLKDAINEAMRDWVANVTDTYYLLGSALGPHPYPLMVREFQSVIGREARAQILEQAGRLPDLVVACVGGGSNAIGIFDGFLDDKAVRLIGVEAGGEKIAPGRHAARFAGGSTGVLQGTRTFVLQDEAGNIELTHSISAGLDYAAVGPEHAWLRDLGRTEYAHISDAEALDGFKALARLEGILPALESSHAIAYTMQLIPTLKPGSIVLVNLSGRGDKDVQTVIDSGGRVLSDPADRR
;
A
#
# COMPACT_ATOMS: atom_id res chain seq x y z
N MET A 1 -19.50 -28.90 8.15
CA MET A 1 -18.68 -27.67 8.15
C MET A 1 -19.45 -26.66 7.33
N LYS A 2 -20.03 -25.63 7.96
CA LYS A 2 -20.64 -24.53 7.22
C LYS A 2 -19.49 -23.74 6.59
N GLU A 3 -19.45 -23.64 5.26
CA GLU A 3 -18.60 -22.68 4.57
C GLU A 3 -18.81 -21.31 5.21
N ALA A 4 -17.71 -20.70 5.70
CA ALA A 4 -17.73 -19.32 6.15
C ALA A 4 -18.10 -18.48 4.92
N GLU A 5 -19.35 -18.05 4.87
CA GLU A 5 -19.84 -17.09 3.90
C GLU A 5 -18.93 -15.88 3.96
N THR A 6 -18.02 -15.73 2.97
CA THR A 6 -17.20 -14.52 2.83
C THR A 6 -18.19 -13.37 2.62
N ALA A 7 -18.42 -12.61 3.68
CA ALA A 7 -19.38 -11.52 3.66
C ALA A 7 -19.09 -10.61 2.46
N ARG A 8 -20.08 -10.44 1.58
CA ARG A 8 -20.03 -9.56 0.39
C ARG A 8 -19.51 -8.17 0.79
N PRO A 9 -18.81 -7.44 -0.09
CA PRO A 9 -18.32 -6.12 0.22
C PRO A 9 -19.46 -5.22 0.72
N VAL A 10 -19.33 -4.69 1.92
CA VAL A 10 -20.29 -3.71 2.45
C VAL A 10 -19.82 -2.33 1.96
N PHE A 11 -20.20 -2.02 0.71
CA PHE A 11 -19.98 -0.69 0.15
C PHE A 11 -20.87 0.36 0.87
N GLY A 12 -20.36 1.59 1.04
CA GLY A 12 -21.13 2.71 1.54
C GLY A 12 -21.12 2.95 3.03
N ARG A 13 -20.37 2.16 3.79
CA ARG A 13 -20.37 2.27 5.25
C ARG A 13 -19.79 3.58 5.80
N ARG A 14 -18.84 4.19 5.08
CA ARG A 14 -18.14 5.44 5.45
C ARG A 14 -17.86 6.29 4.22
N ASP A 15 -18.90 6.57 3.47
CA ASP A 15 -18.76 7.43 2.31
C ASP A 15 -18.35 8.86 2.72
N PRO A 16 -17.55 9.54 1.92
CA PRO A 16 -17.35 10.97 2.06
C PRO A 16 -18.65 11.74 1.82
N ASP A 17 -18.67 13.03 2.11
CA ASP A 17 -19.81 13.86 1.77
C ASP A 17 -20.07 13.94 0.24
N ALA A 18 -21.17 14.53 -0.19
CA ALA A 18 -21.54 14.63 -1.61
C ALA A 18 -20.51 15.39 -2.47
N ARG A 19 -19.62 16.17 -1.86
CA ARG A 19 -18.52 16.87 -2.52
C ARG A 19 -17.21 16.07 -2.49
N GLY A 20 -17.21 14.87 -1.87
CA GLY A 20 -16.06 13.98 -1.76
C GLY A 20 -15.11 14.27 -0.60
N TYR A 21 -15.59 14.92 0.46
CA TYR A 21 -14.77 15.23 1.62
C TYR A 21 -14.95 14.21 2.75
N PHE A 22 -13.84 13.82 3.36
CA PHE A 22 -13.73 13.17 4.66
C PHE A 22 -13.39 14.27 5.68
N GLY A 23 -14.40 14.85 6.34
CA GLY A 23 -14.20 16.03 7.20
C GLY A 23 -13.63 17.23 6.42
N ALA A 24 -12.42 17.66 6.75
CA ALA A 24 -11.73 18.77 6.08
C ALA A 24 -10.89 18.34 4.87
N TYR A 25 -10.76 17.03 4.59
CA TYR A 25 -9.85 16.46 3.61
C TYR A 25 -10.59 15.80 2.46
N GLY A 26 -9.97 15.72 1.28
CA GLY A 26 -10.57 15.15 0.07
C GLY A 26 -10.95 16.23 -0.95
N GLY A 27 -12.14 16.11 -1.53
CA GLY A 27 -12.67 17.04 -2.54
C GLY A 27 -12.23 16.71 -3.97
N ARG A 28 -12.42 17.70 -4.88
CA ARG A 28 -12.14 17.59 -6.31
C ARG A 28 -11.41 18.83 -6.79
N PHE A 29 -10.10 18.90 -6.57
CA PHE A 29 -9.25 20.02 -6.98
C PHE A 29 -8.64 19.73 -8.36
N VAL A 30 -9.47 19.76 -9.38
CA VAL A 30 -9.08 19.40 -10.75
C VAL A 30 -9.32 20.58 -11.71
N PRO A 31 -8.57 20.66 -12.82
CA PRO A 31 -8.88 21.60 -13.90
C PRO A 31 -10.30 21.38 -14.44
N GLU A 32 -10.91 22.42 -14.97
CA GLU A 32 -12.29 22.38 -15.51
C GLU A 32 -12.47 21.27 -16.56
N THR A 33 -11.45 21.01 -17.36
CA THR A 33 -11.42 19.93 -18.36
C THR A 33 -11.61 18.53 -17.80
N LEU A 34 -11.33 18.33 -16.51
CA LEU A 34 -11.49 17.04 -15.81
C LEU A 34 -12.79 16.93 -14.99
N VAL A 35 -13.59 17.98 -14.91
CA VAL A 35 -14.84 17.95 -14.12
C VAL A 35 -15.80 16.90 -14.68
N ALA A 36 -16.13 16.97 -15.96
CA ALA A 36 -17.03 16.01 -16.59
C ALA A 36 -16.51 14.56 -16.56
N PRO A 37 -15.22 14.26 -16.86
CA PRO A 37 -14.65 12.92 -16.69
C PRO A 37 -14.73 12.37 -15.26
N ILE A 38 -14.52 13.22 -14.25
CA ILE A 38 -14.64 12.83 -12.84
C ILE A 38 -16.11 12.58 -12.46
N GLU A 39 -17.04 13.33 -13.00
CA GLU A 39 -18.49 13.10 -12.79
C GLU A 39 -18.95 11.80 -13.46
N GLU A 40 -18.50 11.53 -14.69
CA GLU A 40 -18.72 10.25 -15.39
C GLU A 40 -18.17 9.07 -14.57
N LEU A 41 -16.93 9.19 -14.09
CA LEU A 41 -16.31 8.17 -13.23
C LEU A 41 -17.09 7.96 -11.93
N THR A 42 -17.51 9.06 -11.29
CA THR A 42 -18.27 9.02 -10.04
C THR A 42 -19.59 8.27 -10.25
N ALA A 43 -20.35 8.66 -11.28
CA ALA A 43 -21.63 8.01 -11.61
C ALA A 43 -21.45 6.54 -11.96
N GLY A 44 -20.45 6.21 -12.80
CA GLY A 44 -20.11 4.83 -13.17
C GLY A 44 -19.73 3.97 -11.98
N TYR A 45 -18.94 4.50 -11.06
CA TYR A 45 -18.55 3.80 -9.85
C TYR A 45 -19.72 3.57 -8.90
N TYR A 46 -20.54 4.60 -8.62
CA TYR A 46 -21.71 4.45 -7.75
C TYR A 46 -22.78 3.51 -8.35
N ALA A 47 -22.86 3.39 -9.67
CA ALA A 47 -23.71 2.40 -10.33
C ALA A 47 -23.09 0.99 -10.20
N ALA A 48 -21.80 0.84 -10.47
CA ALA A 48 -21.11 -0.46 -10.42
C ALA A 48 -21.13 -1.09 -9.02
N ARG A 49 -20.89 -0.32 -7.95
CA ARG A 49 -20.91 -0.83 -6.56
C ARG A 49 -22.27 -1.37 -6.09
N LYS A 50 -23.36 -1.03 -6.79
CA LYS A 50 -24.72 -1.53 -6.52
C LYS A 50 -25.13 -2.66 -7.45
N ASP A 51 -24.35 -2.92 -8.48
CA ASP A 51 -24.65 -3.93 -9.49
C ASP A 51 -24.10 -5.29 -9.03
N GLU A 52 -25.01 -6.24 -8.84
CA GLU A 52 -24.69 -7.59 -8.36
C GLU A 52 -23.74 -8.30 -9.32
N ALA A 53 -23.95 -8.19 -10.64
CA ALA A 53 -23.08 -8.85 -11.63
C ALA A 53 -21.64 -8.29 -11.61
N PHE A 54 -21.47 -6.97 -11.39
CA PHE A 54 -20.14 -6.39 -11.20
C PHE A 54 -19.46 -6.93 -9.94
N CYS A 55 -20.18 -6.96 -8.82
CA CYS A 55 -19.66 -7.45 -7.54
C CYS A 55 -19.29 -8.93 -7.61
N GLU A 56 -20.12 -9.77 -8.22
CA GLU A 56 -19.87 -11.20 -8.40
C GLU A 56 -18.67 -11.47 -9.33
N GLU A 57 -18.53 -10.71 -10.42
CA GLU A 57 -17.36 -10.82 -11.30
C GLU A 57 -16.08 -10.43 -10.58
N LEU A 58 -16.10 -9.33 -9.81
CA LEU A 58 -14.95 -8.90 -9.01
C LEU A 58 -14.58 -9.96 -7.97
N ASP A 59 -15.56 -10.49 -7.22
CA ASP A 59 -15.33 -11.51 -6.20
C ASP A 59 -14.78 -12.80 -6.83
N ARG A 60 -15.30 -13.21 -7.97
CA ARG A 60 -14.77 -14.36 -8.72
C ARG A 60 -13.32 -14.16 -9.13
N LEU A 61 -12.96 -12.98 -9.62
CA LEU A 61 -11.58 -12.62 -9.99
C LEU A 61 -10.67 -12.57 -8.76
N LEU A 62 -11.11 -11.97 -7.68
CA LEU A 62 -10.36 -11.93 -6.42
C LEU A 62 -10.09 -13.33 -5.90
N LYS A 63 -11.08 -14.23 -5.94
CA LYS A 63 -10.95 -15.60 -5.46
C LYS A 63 -10.07 -16.47 -6.38
N HIS A 64 -10.38 -16.51 -7.66
CA HIS A 64 -9.81 -17.52 -8.57
C HIS A 64 -8.59 -17.01 -9.37
N TYR A 65 -8.40 -15.72 -9.51
CA TYR A 65 -7.27 -15.13 -10.22
C TYR A 65 -6.23 -14.51 -9.29
N VAL A 66 -6.67 -13.78 -8.28
CA VAL A 66 -5.75 -13.18 -7.28
C VAL A 66 -5.30 -14.21 -6.25
N GLY A 67 -6.10 -15.24 -5.96
CA GLY A 67 -5.79 -16.27 -4.97
C GLY A 67 -6.24 -15.91 -3.56
N ARG A 68 -7.35 -15.16 -3.44
CA ARG A 68 -7.92 -14.80 -2.12
C ARG A 68 -8.82 -15.90 -1.54
N PRO A 69 -8.96 -16.00 -0.19
CA PRO A 69 -8.32 -15.13 0.81
C PRO A 69 -6.82 -15.38 0.95
N THR A 70 -6.03 -14.31 1.13
CA THR A 70 -4.61 -14.47 1.47
C THR A 70 -4.47 -15.01 2.90
N PRO A 71 -3.44 -15.82 3.19
CA PRO A 71 -3.26 -16.38 4.53
C PRO A 71 -3.04 -15.30 5.60
N LEU A 72 -3.48 -15.60 6.82
CA LEU A 72 -3.02 -14.97 8.04
C LEU A 72 -2.01 -15.92 8.71
N TYR A 73 -0.76 -15.49 8.85
CA TYR A 73 0.35 -16.30 9.34
C TYR A 73 0.85 -15.80 10.69
N GLU A 74 0.96 -16.68 11.69
CA GLU A 74 1.53 -16.34 12.99
C GLU A 74 3.05 -16.41 12.95
N ALA A 75 3.70 -15.24 13.01
CA ALA A 75 5.17 -15.06 12.94
C ALA A 75 5.80 -15.24 14.32
N ARG A 76 5.98 -16.49 14.74
CA ARG A 76 6.41 -16.85 16.10
C ARG A 76 7.86 -16.49 16.38
N ASN A 77 8.74 -16.64 15.38
CA ASN A 77 10.15 -16.30 15.56
C ASN A 77 10.37 -14.79 15.63
N LEU A 78 9.60 -14.01 14.87
CA LEU A 78 9.62 -12.54 14.92
C LEU A 78 9.16 -12.04 16.29
N ALA A 79 8.09 -12.62 16.84
CA ALA A 79 7.59 -12.29 18.17
C ALA A 79 8.67 -12.53 19.25
N GLY A 80 9.40 -13.64 19.17
CA GLY A 80 10.47 -14.00 20.12
C GLY A 80 11.75 -13.15 20.02
N ALA A 81 11.97 -12.42 18.92
CA ALA A 81 13.21 -11.65 18.71
C ALA A 81 13.19 -10.24 19.35
N GLY A 82 12.03 -9.74 19.73
CA GLY A 82 11.85 -8.36 20.25
C GLY A 82 12.59 -8.04 21.56
N LYS A 83 13.16 -9.03 22.28
CA LYS A 83 13.96 -8.82 23.50
C LYS A 83 15.45 -9.01 23.34
N ALA A 84 15.91 -9.64 22.28
CA ALA A 84 17.35 -9.76 21.99
C ALA A 84 17.82 -8.48 21.29
N GLY A 85 18.23 -7.50 22.07
CA GLY A 85 18.86 -6.29 21.55
C GLY A 85 19.98 -6.63 20.57
N ARG A 86 19.86 -6.14 19.31
CA ARG A 86 20.72 -6.30 18.15
C ARG A 86 20.73 -7.69 17.50
N ALA A 87 20.41 -7.70 16.22
CA ALA A 87 20.38 -8.88 15.34
C ALA A 87 21.73 -9.62 15.15
N GLY A 88 22.69 -9.41 16.04
CA GLY A 88 24.05 -9.97 16.00
C GLY A 88 24.28 -11.24 16.82
N GLU A 89 23.43 -11.54 17.81
CA GLU A 89 23.69 -12.64 18.75
C GLU A 89 22.59 -13.70 18.84
N ALA A 90 21.80 -13.89 17.79
CA ALA A 90 20.86 -15.00 17.73
C ALA A 90 21.61 -16.34 17.56
N GLY A 91 22.10 -16.86 18.67
CA GLY A 91 22.71 -18.20 18.75
C GLY A 91 21.76 -19.26 18.15
N ARG A 92 22.31 -20.13 17.30
CA ARG A 92 21.68 -21.33 16.79
C ARG A 92 21.14 -22.18 17.95
N VAL A 93 19.83 -22.24 18.12
CA VAL A 93 19.17 -23.33 18.83
C VAL A 93 18.02 -23.79 17.98
N GLY A 94 18.07 -25.00 17.48
CA GLY A 94 16.97 -25.68 16.79
C GLY A 94 15.81 -25.91 17.77
N GLY A 95 14.78 -25.08 17.65
CA GLY A 95 13.54 -25.19 18.40
C GLY A 95 12.66 -23.97 18.14
N VAL A 96 11.37 -24.16 17.99
CA VAL A 96 10.38 -23.07 17.96
C VAL A 96 10.61 -22.20 19.20
N ARG A 97 11.09 -20.96 19.00
CA ARG A 97 11.27 -20.03 20.12
C ARG A 97 9.90 -19.71 20.71
N SER A 98 9.66 -20.12 21.94
CA SER A 98 8.56 -19.60 22.71
C SER A 98 8.80 -18.11 22.95
N ASP A 99 7.84 -17.25 22.65
CA ASP A 99 7.92 -15.83 22.97
C ASP A 99 8.02 -15.62 24.49
N PRO A 100 9.14 -15.12 25.01
CA PRO A 100 9.27 -14.86 26.45
C PRO A 100 8.39 -13.70 26.92
N ALA A 101 7.84 -12.90 26.02
CA ALA A 101 6.93 -11.79 26.34
C ALA A 101 5.45 -12.18 26.20
N GLY A 102 5.16 -13.36 25.64
CA GLY A 102 3.77 -13.78 25.38
C GLY A 102 3.05 -12.93 24.33
N VAL A 103 3.75 -12.09 23.56
CA VAL A 103 3.18 -11.31 22.46
C VAL A 103 3.04 -12.20 21.23
N ARG A 104 1.89 -12.13 20.55
CA ARG A 104 1.64 -12.84 19.29
C ARG A 104 1.65 -11.87 18.13
N VAL A 105 2.40 -12.19 17.07
CA VAL A 105 2.46 -11.37 15.86
C VAL A 105 1.88 -12.16 14.68
N PHE A 106 0.91 -11.56 14.00
CA PHE A 106 0.28 -12.14 12.82
C PHE A 106 0.58 -11.27 11.59
N LEU A 107 0.89 -11.91 10.47
CA LEU A 107 1.12 -11.26 9.18
C LEU A 107 -0.04 -11.57 8.24
N LYS A 108 -0.75 -10.54 7.78
CA LYS A 108 -1.69 -10.67 6.65
C LYS A 108 -0.87 -10.66 5.36
N ARG A 109 -0.83 -11.79 4.66
CA ARG A 109 0.11 -12.14 3.60
C ARG A 109 -0.33 -11.63 2.23
N GLU A 110 -0.40 -10.28 2.06
CA GLU A 110 -0.71 -9.67 0.76
C GLU A 110 0.44 -9.81 -0.27
N ASP A 111 1.61 -10.20 0.19
CA ASP A 111 2.76 -10.60 -0.64
C ASP A 111 2.51 -11.89 -1.44
N LEU A 112 1.50 -12.68 -1.08
CA LEU A 112 1.11 -13.93 -1.75
C LEU A 112 -0.02 -13.74 -2.78
N THR A 113 -0.54 -12.54 -2.96
CA THR A 113 -1.48 -12.27 -4.06
C THR A 113 -0.81 -12.46 -5.42
N HIS A 114 -1.59 -12.75 -6.44
CA HIS A 114 -1.10 -12.66 -7.83
C HIS A 114 -0.48 -11.28 -8.07
N THR A 115 0.68 -11.21 -8.68
CA THR A 115 1.59 -10.06 -8.82
C THR A 115 2.50 -9.77 -7.62
N GLY A 116 2.24 -10.35 -6.45
CA GLY A 116 3.10 -10.26 -5.27
C GLY A 116 2.91 -9.01 -4.42
N ALA A 117 1.77 -8.33 -4.53
CA ALA A 117 1.40 -7.19 -3.69
C ALA A 117 -0.11 -6.91 -3.72
N HIS A 118 -0.63 -6.23 -2.68
CA HIS A 118 -2.03 -5.80 -2.54
C HIS A 118 -2.58 -4.98 -3.72
N LYS A 119 -1.73 -4.39 -4.56
CA LYS A 119 -2.11 -3.48 -5.64
C LYS A 119 -3.08 -4.10 -6.65
N ILE A 120 -3.02 -5.42 -6.85
CA ILE A 120 -3.88 -6.14 -7.78
C ILE A 120 -5.37 -6.04 -7.42
N ASN A 121 -5.72 -5.95 -6.13
CA ASN A 121 -7.11 -5.82 -5.70
C ASN A 121 -7.77 -4.57 -6.31
N ASN A 122 -7.09 -3.44 -6.16
CA ASN A 122 -7.54 -2.16 -6.71
C ASN A 122 -7.45 -2.13 -8.25
N ALA A 123 -6.36 -2.64 -8.82
CA ALA A 123 -6.17 -2.63 -10.27
C ALA A 123 -7.25 -3.42 -11.00
N LEU A 124 -7.64 -4.59 -10.49
CA LEU A 124 -8.74 -5.38 -11.04
C LEU A 124 -10.08 -4.66 -10.91
N GLY A 125 -10.39 -4.10 -9.75
CA GLY A 125 -11.64 -3.37 -9.53
C GLY A 125 -11.79 -2.19 -10.49
N GLN A 126 -10.73 -1.39 -10.65
CA GLN A 126 -10.74 -0.24 -11.55
C GLN A 126 -10.72 -0.64 -13.04
N ALA A 127 -9.96 -1.67 -13.43
CA ALA A 127 -9.95 -2.13 -14.81
C ALA A 127 -11.30 -2.75 -15.21
N LEU A 128 -11.96 -3.47 -14.30
CA LEU A 128 -13.32 -3.98 -14.52
C LEU A 128 -14.32 -2.83 -14.68
N LEU A 129 -14.19 -1.77 -13.85
CA LEU A 129 -15.00 -0.56 -13.96
C LEU A 129 -14.73 0.15 -15.30
N ALA A 130 -13.48 0.31 -15.72
CA ALA A 130 -13.11 0.91 -17.00
C ALA A 130 -13.78 0.18 -18.17
N ARG A 131 -13.71 -1.16 -18.19
CA ARG A 131 -14.37 -1.98 -19.21
C ARG A 131 -15.90 -1.80 -19.20
N ARG A 132 -16.52 -1.75 -18.01
CA ARG A 132 -17.95 -1.50 -17.85
C ARG A 132 -18.38 -0.11 -18.37
N MET A 133 -17.52 0.90 -18.18
CA MET A 133 -17.73 2.26 -18.71
C MET A 133 -17.45 2.37 -20.22
N GLY A 134 -17.10 1.27 -20.90
CA GLY A 134 -16.82 1.26 -22.34
C GLY A 134 -15.46 1.87 -22.72
N LYS A 135 -14.58 2.12 -21.74
CA LYS A 135 -13.22 2.60 -22.02
C LYS A 135 -12.37 1.47 -22.60
N ARG A 136 -11.58 1.79 -23.62
CA ARG A 136 -10.75 0.81 -24.35
C ARG A 136 -9.29 0.84 -23.90
N ARG A 137 -8.87 1.97 -23.34
CA ARG A 137 -7.51 2.27 -22.95
C ARG A 137 -7.44 2.64 -21.48
N VAL A 138 -6.38 2.17 -20.83
CA VAL A 138 -6.06 2.52 -19.44
C VAL A 138 -4.71 3.21 -19.41
N VAL A 139 -4.63 4.34 -18.72
CA VAL A 139 -3.36 4.97 -18.33
C VAL A 139 -3.18 4.86 -16.83
N ALA A 140 -1.93 4.65 -16.40
CA ALA A 140 -1.55 4.60 -15.01
C ALA A 140 -0.16 5.21 -14.81
N GLU A 141 0.13 5.61 -13.59
CA GLU A 141 1.46 5.96 -13.13
C GLU A 141 2.05 4.86 -12.24
N THR A 142 3.37 4.85 -12.07
CA THR A 142 4.01 3.96 -11.09
C THR A 142 5.37 4.50 -10.64
N GLY A 143 5.73 4.32 -9.36
CA GLY A 143 7.06 4.55 -8.83
C GLY A 143 7.81 3.22 -8.66
N ALA A 144 7.50 2.44 -7.64
CA ALA A 144 8.10 1.11 -7.40
C ALA A 144 7.79 0.05 -8.48
N GLY A 145 6.96 0.38 -9.47
CA GLY A 145 6.57 -0.53 -10.55
C GLY A 145 5.43 -1.49 -10.19
N GLN A 146 5.14 -1.72 -8.93
CA GLN A 146 4.12 -2.71 -8.50
C GLN A 146 2.71 -2.34 -8.95
N HIS A 147 2.36 -1.04 -8.94
CA HIS A 147 1.08 -0.58 -9.47
C HIS A 147 1.00 -0.77 -10.99
N GLY A 148 2.07 -0.41 -11.70
CA GLY A 148 2.16 -0.61 -13.15
C GLY A 148 2.02 -2.08 -13.54
N VAL A 149 2.70 -2.99 -12.85
CA VAL A 149 2.57 -4.44 -13.06
C VAL A 149 1.15 -4.91 -12.79
N ALA A 150 0.51 -4.48 -11.69
CA ALA A 150 -0.86 -4.85 -11.37
C ALA A 150 -1.86 -4.33 -12.41
N THR A 151 -1.67 -3.09 -12.90
CA THR A 151 -2.48 -2.49 -13.96
C THR A 151 -2.30 -3.22 -15.28
N ALA A 152 -1.05 -3.48 -15.70
CA ALA A 152 -0.76 -4.24 -16.92
C ALA A 152 -1.38 -5.65 -16.87
N THR A 153 -1.30 -6.32 -15.70
CA THR A 153 -1.92 -7.63 -15.46
C THR A 153 -3.44 -7.58 -15.64
N ALA A 154 -4.10 -6.60 -15.01
CA ALA A 154 -5.56 -6.46 -15.11
C ALA A 154 -6.00 -6.10 -16.53
N CYS A 155 -5.26 -5.23 -17.22
CA CYS A 155 -5.54 -4.86 -18.60
C CYS A 155 -5.36 -6.03 -19.56
N ALA A 156 -4.29 -6.83 -19.42
CA ALA A 156 -4.07 -8.04 -20.21
C ALA A 156 -5.22 -9.04 -20.05
N LEU A 157 -5.66 -9.25 -18.80
CA LEU A 157 -6.78 -10.16 -18.51
C LEU A 157 -8.10 -9.68 -19.12
N LEU A 158 -8.35 -8.37 -19.13
CA LEU A 158 -9.63 -7.78 -19.54
C LEU A 158 -9.64 -7.25 -20.98
N GLY A 159 -8.55 -7.42 -21.73
CA GLY A 159 -8.43 -7.00 -23.14
C GLY A 159 -8.41 -5.47 -23.31
N LEU A 160 -7.80 -4.72 -22.37
CA LEU A 160 -7.67 -3.28 -22.42
C LEU A 160 -6.26 -2.88 -22.87
N GLU A 161 -6.14 -1.84 -23.70
CA GLU A 161 -4.84 -1.21 -23.97
C GLU A 161 -4.30 -0.59 -22.68
N CYS A 162 -2.99 -0.79 -22.40
CA CYS A 162 -2.36 -0.32 -21.18
C CYS A 162 -1.15 0.55 -21.46
N ARG A 163 -1.14 1.78 -20.95
CA ARG A 163 0.02 2.66 -20.95
C ARG A 163 0.38 3.05 -19.52
N VAL A 164 1.64 2.83 -19.15
CA VAL A 164 2.15 3.14 -17.81
C VAL A 164 3.22 4.22 -17.90
N TYR A 165 3.06 5.29 -17.12
CA TYR A 165 4.04 6.34 -16.96
C TYR A 165 4.93 6.06 -15.75
N MET A 166 6.24 6.15 -15.90
CA MET A 166 7.21 5.89 -14.84
C MET A 166 8.39 6.85 -14.98
N GLY A 167 8.82 7.44 -13.87
CA GLY A 167 10.02 8.28 -13.88
C GLY A 167 11.26 7.50 -14.27
N THR A 168 12.16 8.10 -15.07
CA THR A 168 13.35 7.38 -15.56
C THR A 168 14.29 6.94 -14.45
N GLU A 169 14.34 7.65 -13.33
CA GLU A 169 15.08 7.22 -12.14
C GLU A 169 14.44 5.98 -11.48
N ASP A 170 13.12 5.97 -11.39
CA ASP A 170 12.40 4.81 -10.87
C ASP A 170 12.50 3.59 -11.80
N MET A 171 12.49 3.81 -13.14
CA MET A 171 12.72 2.73 -14.12
C MET A 171 14.08 2.06 -13.93
N ARG A 172 15.12 2.86 -13.65
CA ARG A 172 16.47 2.34 -13.39
C ARG A 172 16.50 1.49 -12.11
N ARG A 173 15.88 1.97 -11.03
CA ARG A 173 15.82 1.27 -9.74
C ARG A 173 14.97 -0.01 -9.80
N GLN A 174 13.98 -0.05 -10.66
CA GLN A 174 12.94 -1.11 -10.70
C GLN A 174 12.83 -1.77 -12.09
N ALA A 175 13.97 -1.97 -12.76
CA ALA A 175 14.04 -2.49 -14.14
C ALA A 175 13.28 -3.81 -14.33
N LEU A 176 13.28 -4.70 -13.33
CA LEU A 176 12.55 -5.97 -13.39
C LEU A 176 11.04 -5.75 -13.56
N ASN A 177 10.46 -4.75 -12.89
CA ASN A 177 9.03 -4.45 -13.04
C ASN A 177 8.73 -3.82 -14.40
N VAL A 178 9.66 -3.04 -14.99
CA VAL A 178 9.54 -2.53 -16.36
C VAL A 178 9.45 -3.69 -17.36
N VAL A 179 10.34 -4.67 -17.25
CA VAL A 179 10.31 -5.88 -18.09
C VAL A 179 8.98 -6.65 -17.92
N ARG A 180 8.50 -6.81 -16.68
CA ARG A 180 7.20 -7.45 -16.42
C ARG A 180 6.04 -6.74 -17.12
N MET A 181 5.99 -5.41 -17.05
CA MET A 181 4.94 -4.63 -17.71
C MET A 181 4.96 -4.83 -19.23
N HIS A 182 6.13 -4.81 -19.87
CA HIS A 182 6.25 -5.11 -21.30
C HIS A 182 5.82 -6.52 -21.67
N LEU A 183 6.20 -7.52 -20.87
CA LEU A 183 5.76 -8.91 -21.08
C LEU A 183 4.25 -9.09 -20.96
N LEU A 184 3.59 -8.26 -20.16
CA LEU A 184 2.13 -8.21 -20.00
C LEU A 184 1.43 -7.38 -21.09
N GLY A 185 2.17 -6.88 -22.07
CA GLY A 185 1.64 -6.14 -23.21
C GLY A 185 1.43 -4.64 -22.97
N ALA A 186 1.87 -4.10 -21.82
CA ALA A 186 1.78 -2.67 -21.57
C ALA A 186 2.90 -1.89 -22.24
N THR A 187 2.60 -0.67 -22.68
CA THR A 187 3.60 0.32 -23.08
C THR A 187 4.07 1.10 -21.86
N VAL A 188 5.36 1.06 -21.53
CA VAL A 188 5.94 1.86 -20.46
C VAL A 188 6.58 3.10 -21.03
N HIS A 189 6.14 4.28 -20.58
CA HIS A 189 6.65 5.58 -21.02
C HIS A 189 7.50 6.20 -19.91
N GLY A 190 8.79 6.39 -20.22
CA GLY A 190 9.75 7.03 -19.30
C GLY A 190 9.53 8.54 -19.23
N VAL A 191 9.43 9.07 -18.01
CA VAL A 191 9.30 10.51 -17.74
C VAL A 191 10.63 11.06 -17.26
N ASP A 192 11.25 11.92 -18.06
CA ASP A 192 12.57 12.50 -17.80
C ASP A 192 12.50 13.96 -17.27
N ALA A 193 11.31 14.44 -16.98
CA ALA A 193 11.07 15.78 -16.43
C ALA A 193 11.14 15.79 -14.90
N GLY A 194 11.47 16.93 -14.32
CA GLY A 194 11.44 17.19 -12.88
C GLY A 194 12.38 16.29 -12.09
N SER A 195 11.86 15.65 -11.03
CA SER A 195 12.61 14.70 -10.20
C SER A 195 12.81 13.33 -10.85
N ARG A 196 12.17 13.08 -11.99
CA ARG A 196 12.19 11.79 -12.72
C ARG A 196 11.68 10.61 -11.88
N THR A 197 10.72 10.90 -10.96
CA THR A 197 10.11 9.94 -10.03
C THR A 197 8.59 9.93 -10.14
N LEU A 198 7.91 9.22 -9.24
CA LEU A 198 6.46 9.04 -9.22
C LEU A 198 5.66 10.35 -9.38
N LYS A 199 6.09 11.47 -8.74
CA LYS A 199 5.38 12.75 -8.84
C LYS A 199 5.23 13.22 -10.30
N ASP A 200 6.30 13.14 -11.06
CA ASP A 200 6.31 13.58 -12.46
C ASP A 200 5.60 12.59 -13.37
N ALA A 201 5.69 11.30 -13.07
CA ALA A 201 4.93 10.24 -13.74
C ALA A 201 3.40 10.47 -13.61
N ILE A 202 2.92 10.86 -12.43
CA ILE A 202 1.50 11.20 -12.20
C ILE A 202 1.09 12.39 -13.08
N ASN A 203 1.92 13.43 -13.13
CA ASN A 203 1.63 14.62 -13.94
C ASN A 203 1.49 14.27 -15.43
N GLU A 204 2.35 13.41 -15.97
CA GLU A 204 2.26 12.96 -17.37
C GLU A 204 1.04 12.06 -17.61
N ALA A 205 0.76 11.12 -16.72
CA ALA A 205 -0.42 10.28 -16.82
C ALA A 205 -1.71 11.12 -16.83
N MET A 206 -1.78 12.15 -15.97
CA MET A 206 -2.91 13.09 -15.95
C MET A 206 -3.02 13.91 -17.25
N ARG A 207 -1.91 14.36 -17.83
CA ARG A 207 -1.91 15.09 -19.14
C ARG A 207 -2.44 14.21 -20.25
N ASP A 208 -1.98 12.95 -20.31
CA ASP A 208 -2.48 11.98 -21.29
C ASP A 208 -3.99 11.75 -21.10
N TRP A 209 -4.41 11.55 -19.85
CA TRP A 209 -5.83 11.35 -19.55
C TRP A 209 -6.69 12.54 -20.00
N VAL A 210 -6.29 13.77 -19.65
CA VAL A 210 -7.01 15.01 -20.09
C VAL A 210 -7.16 15.05 -21.60
N ALA A 211 -6.13 14.67 -22.37
CA ALA A 211 -6.15 14.70 -23.83
C ALA A 211 -7.02 13.59 -24.45
N ASN A 212 -7.30 12.50 -23.71
CA ASN A 212 -7.93 11.29 -24.26
C ASN A 212 -9.09 10.76 -23.40
N VAL A 213 -9.80 11.62 -22.66
CA VAL A 213 -10.83 11.22 -21.67
C VAL A 213 -11.97 10.39 -22.25
N THR A 214 -12.26 10.52 -23.56
CA THR A 214 -13.39 9.86 -24.20
C THR A 214 -13.26 8.33 -24.14
N ASP A 215 -12.09 7.78 -24.42
CA ASP A 215 -11.85 6.35 -24.51
C ASP A 215 -10.88 5.81 -23.47
N THR A 216 -10.26 6.70 -22.70
CA THR A 216 -9.21 6.40 -21.75
C THR A 216 -9.68 6.52 -20.30
N TYR A 217 -9.34 5.51 -19.50
CA TYR A 217 -9.54 5.48 -18.05
C TYR A 217 -8.21 5.73 -17.34
N TYR A 218 -8.19 6.64 -16.37
CA TYR A 218 -7.04 6.82 -15.50
C TYR A 218 -7.16 5.88 -14.29
N LEU A 219 -6.28 4.89 -14.19
CA LEU A 219 -6.27 3.89 -13.13
C LEU A 219 -5.28 4.30 -12.04
N LEU A 220 -5.78 4.91 -10.96
CA LEU A 220 -4.98 5.48 -9.90
C LEU A 220 -4.58 4.42 -8.86
N GLY A 221 -3.30 4.41 -8.49
CA GLY A 221 -2.67 3.34 -7.72
C GLY A 221 -2.78 3.43 -6.21
N SER A 222 -3.34 4.50 -5.64
CA SER A 222 -3.43 4.67 -4.20
C SER A 222 -4.71 5.37 -3.74
N ALA A 223 -4.95 5.39 -2.42
CA ALA A 223 -6.15 5.97 -1.80
C ALA A 223 -6.07 7.51 -1.70
N LEU A 224 -5.66 8.16 -2.78
CA LEU A 224 -5.53 9.62 -2.89
C LEU A 224 -6.05 10.09 -4.26
N GLY A 225 -5.89 11.37 -4.58
CA GLY A 225 -6.45 11.95 -5.80
C GLY A 225 -7.84 12.55 -5.59
N PRO A 226 -8.48 13.09 -6.64
CA PRO A 226 -9.80 13.67 -6.55
C PRO A 226 -10.85 12.60 -6.25
N HIS A 227 -11.92 12.96 -5.55
CA HIS A 227 -13.08 12.07 -5.42
C HIS A 227 -13.59 11.65 -6.81
N PRO A 228 -13.87 10.34 -7.08
CA PRO A 228 -14.14 9.26 -6.13
C PRO A 228 -12.93 8.36 -5.81
N TYR A 229 -11.72 8.64 -6.31
CA TYR A 229 -10.58 7.74 -6.18
C TYR A 229 -10.27 7.31 -4.73
N PRO A 230 -10.20 8.20 -3.71
CA PRO A 230 -9.91 7.75 -2.35
C PRO A 230 -10.93 6.73 -1.83
N LEU A 231 -12.22 6.97 -2.07
CA LEU A 231 -13.32 6.06 -1.71
C LEU A 231 -13.20 4.72 -2.46
N MET A 232 -13.04 4.79 -3.77
CA MET A 232 -13.00 3.63 -4.65
C MET A 232 -11.82 2.70 -4.32
N VAL A 233 -10.64 3.27 -4.13
CA VAL A 233 -9.44 2.51 -3.77
C VAL A 233 -9.59 1.89 -2.38
N ARG A 234 -10.10 2.62 -1.38
CA ARG A 234 -10.42 2.03 -0.07
C ARG A 234 -11.32 0.82 -0.21
N GLU A 235 -12.42 0.92 -0.94
CA GLU A 235 -13.39 -0.15 -1.05
C GLU A 235 -12.82 -1.39 -1.74
N PHE A 236 -12.04 -1.23 -2.82
CA PHE A 236 -11.37 -2.36 -3.46
C PHE A 236 -10.28 -2.99 -2.58
N GLN A 237 -9.65 -2.23 -1.69
CA GLN A 237 -8.66 -2.75 -0.75
C GLN A 237 -9.28 -3.29 0.56
N SER A 238 -10.53 -2.96 0.88
CA SER A 238 -11.18 -3.37 2.14
C SER A 238 -11.31 -4.89 2.30
N VAL A 239 -11.20 -5.65 1.22
CA VAL A 239 -11.11 -7.12 1.25
C VAL A 239 -10.01 -7.61 2.19
N ILE A 240 -8.89 -6.87 2.31
CA ILE A 240 -7.77 -7.18 3.21
C ILE A 240 -8.25 -7.20 4.66
N GLY A 241 -8.93 -6.13 5.08
CA GLY A 241 -9.42 -5.98 6.46
C GLY A 241 -10.54 -6.96 6.80
N ARG A 242 -11.47 -7.22 5.86
CA ARG A 242 -12.54 -8.21 6.07
C ARG A 242 -11.99 -9.61 6.31
N GLU A 243 -11.07 -10.06 5.44
CA GLU A 243 -10.44 -11.36 5.60
C GLU A 243 -9.59 -11.44 6.86
N ALA A 244 -8.76 -10.43 7.13
CA ALA A 244 -7.91 -10.39 8.31
C ALA A 244 -8.72 -10.46 9.61
N ARG A 245 -9.87 -9.77 9.65
CA ARG A 245 -10.79 -9.81 10.80
C ARG A 245 -11.36 -11.21 11.04
N ALA A 246 -11.86 -11.86 10.01
CA ALA A 246 -12.40 -13.21 10.11
C ALA A 246 -11.32 -14.21 10.57
N GLN A 247 -10.15 -14.15 9.92
CA GLN A 247 -9.04 -15.05 10.19
C GLN A 247 -8.44 -14.87 11.59
N ILE A 248 -8.32 -13.64 12.10
CA ILE A 248 -7.77 -13.42 13.45
C ILE A 248 -8.75 -13.90 14.54
N LEU A 249 -10.05 -13.74 14.32
CA LEU A 249 -11.05 -14.29 15.23
C LEU A 249 -11.02 -15.82 15.25
N GLU A 250 -10.84 -16.46 14.09
CA GLU A 250 -10.70 -17.91 13.98
C GLU A 250 -9.43 -18.43 14.66
N GLN A 251 -8.26 -17.79 14.40
CA GLN A 251 -6.96 -18.28 14.86
C GLN A 251 -6.59 -17.87 16.29
N ALA A 252 -7.04 -16.71 16.74
CA ALA A 252 -6.68 -16.16 18.04
C ALA A 252 -7.86 -16.07 19.04
N GLY A 253 -9.09 -16.34 18.59
CA GLY A 253 -10.30 -16.28 19.41
C GLY A 253 -10.75 -14.86 19.79
N ARG A 254 -9.99 -13.81 19.40
CA ARG A 254 -10.29 -12.40 19.70
C ARG A 254 -9.67 -11.46 18.66
N LEU A 255 -10.11 -10.21 18.70
CA LEU A 255 -9.52 -9.15 17.88
C LEU A 255 -8.08 -8.82 18.32
N PRO A 256 -7.24 -8.28 17.41
CA PRO A 256 -5.91 -7.84 17.76
C PRO A 256 -5.96 -6.59 18.67
N ASP A 257 -4.91 -6.38 19.46
CA ASP A 257 -4.74 -5.14 20.21
C ASP A 257 -4.25 -4.00 19.30
N LEU A 258 -3.44 -4.35 18.28
CA LEU A 258 -2.86 -3.41 17.32
C LEU A 258 -2.93 -3.95 15.90
N VAL A 259 -3.20 -3.06 14.94
CA VAL A 259 -3.03 -3.31 13.50
C VAL A 259 -1.98 -2.33 12.99
N VAL A 260 -0.95 -2.84 12.34
CA VAL A 260 0.19 -2.05 11.83
C VAL A 260 0.28 -2.21 10.31
N ALA A 261 0.43 -1.11 9.58
CA ALA A 261 0.62 -1.12 8.13
C ALA A 261 1.50 0.04 7.68
N CYS A 262 2.32 -0.16 6.64
CA CYS A 262 3.10 0.91 6.04
C CYS A 262 2.20 1.89 5.28
N VAL A 263 2.61 3.18 5.22
CA VAL A 263 1.83 4.25 4.61
C VAL A 263 2.68 5.08 3.65
N GLY A 264 2.49 4.82 2.35
CA GLY A 264 2.80 5.75 1.25
C GLY A 264 1.57 6.62 0.98
N GLY A 265 0.89 6.46 -0.18
CA GLY A 265 -0.46 7.02 -0.34
C GLY A 265 -1.52 6.34 0.55
N GLY A 266 -1.20 5.20 1.17
CA GLY A 266 -1.96 4.58 2.23
C GLY A 266 -2.99 3.52 1.82
N SER A 267 -2.97 3.03 0.57
CA SER A 267 -4.00 2.10 0.08
C SER A 267 -4.03 0.76 0.83
N ASN A 268 -2.88 0.16 1.15
CA ASN A 268 -2.83 -1.07 1.92
C ASN A 268 -3.30 -0.87 3.36
N ALA A 269 -2.92 0.25 3.97
CA ALA A 269 -3.24 0.58 5.34
C ALA A 269 -4.74 0.85 5.51
N ILE A 270 -5.34 1.69 4.64
CA ILE A 270 -6.78 1.95 4.72
C ILE A 270 -7.59 0.68 4.46
N GLY A 271 -7.10 -0.21 3.58
CA GLY A 271 -7.73 -1.49 3.29
C GLY A 271 -7.80 -2.43 4.48
N ILE A 272 -6.70 -2.57 5.23
CA ILE A 272 -6.73 -3.41 6.44
C ILE A 272 -7.42 -2.70 7.61
N PHE A 273 -7.24 -1.39 7.77
CA PHE A 273 -7.87 -0.61 8.84
C PHE A 273 -9.39 -0.63 8.75
N ASP A 274 -9.96 -0.66 7.53
CA ASP A 274 -11.41 -0.71 7.31
C ASP A 274 -12.09 -1.85 8.07
N GLY A 275 -11.44 -2.99 8.21
CA GLY A 275 -11.94 -4.14 8.97
C GLY A 275 -12.03 -3.91 10.48
N PHE A 276 -11.37 -2.88 11.03
CA PHE A 276 -11.22 -2.65 12.47
C PHE A 276 -11.59 -1.22 12.91
N LEU A 277 -12.05 -0.36 12.01
CA LEU A 277 -12.30 1.06 12.30
C LEU A 277 -13.36 1.26 13.41
N ASP A 278 -14.33 0.38 13.53
CA ASP A 278 -15.38 0.48 14.55
C ASP A 278 -14.97 -0.08 15.92
N ASP A 279 -13.89 -0.86 15.96
CA ASP A 279 -13.40 -1.48 17.19
C ASP A 279 -12.45 -0.53 17.91
N LYS A 280 -12.99 0.38 18.74
CA LYS A 280 -12.22 1.44 19.40
C LYS A 280 -11.07 0.92 20.29
N ALA A 281 -11.17 -0.33 20.76
CA ALA A 281 -10.12 -0.98 21.54
C ALA A 281 -8.92 -1.44 20.70
N VAL A 282 -9.09 -1.56 19.38
CA VAL A 282 -8.02 -1.93 18.43
C VAL A 282 -7.29 -0.66 18.01
N ARG A 283 -6.02 -0.53 18.33
CA ARG A 283 -5.17 0.56 17.86
C ARG A 283 -4.80 0.35 16.39
N LEU A 284 -4.90 1.41 15.59
CA LEU A 284 -4.55 1.38 14.16
C LEU A 284 -3.35 2.29 13.91
N ILE A 285 -2.24 1.72 13.48
CA ILE A 285 -0.96 2.42 13.37
C ILE A 285 -0.44 2.37 11.95
N GLY A 286 -0.34 3.55 11.33
CA GLY A 286 0.32 3.75 10.04
C GLY A 286 1.81 4.05 10.23
N VAL A 287 2.67 3.43 9.42
CA VAL A 287 4.11 3.63 9.49
C VAL A 287 4.60 4.28 8.20
N GLU A 288 5.07 5.52 8.31
CA GLU A 288 5.61 6.31 7.19
C GLU A 288 7.13 6.13 7.05
N ALA A 289 7.66 6.52 5.89
CA ALA A 289 9.10 6.51 5.65
C ALA A 289 9.78 7.75 6.26
N GLY A 290 10.56 7.55 7.30
CA GLY A 290 11.39 8.58 7.93
C GLY A 290 12.65 8.94 7.14
N GLY A 291 12.95 8.17 6.08
CA GLY A 291 14.11 8.40 5.22
C GLY A 291 15.41 8.37 5.98
N GLU A 292 16.31 9.28 5.66
CA GLU A 292 17.57 9.44 6.40
C GLU A 292 17.35 10.22 7.72
N LYS A 293 16.49 11.21 7.69
CA LYS A 293 16.08 12.05 8.84
C LYS A 293 14.85 12.89 8.48
N ILE A 294 14.09 13.32 9.49
CA ILE A 294 12.97 14.25 9.32
C ILE A 294 13.51 15.66 9.04
N ALA A 295 13.71 15.95 7.76
CA ALA A 295 14.13 17.26 7.24
C ALA A 295 13.74 17.36 5.76
N PRO A 296 13.49 18.56 5.19
CA PRO A 296 13.11 18.77 3.81
C PRO A 296 13.97 17.99 2.81
N GLY A 297 13.34 17.28 1.90
CA GLY A 297 14.00 16.47 0.87
C GLY A 297 14.63 15.16 1.35
N ARG A 298 14.52 14.79 2.62
CA ARG A 298 15.22 13.65 3.20
C ARG A 298 14.31 12.61 3.87
N HIS A 299 13.01 12.75 3.77
CA HIS A 299 12.01 11.81 4.26
C HIS A 299 10.73 11.87 3.42
N ALA A 300 9.79 10.96 3.69
CA ALA A 300 8.44 10.96 3.17
C ALA A 300 7.40 10.70 4.28
N ALA A 301 7.63 11.25 5.48
CA ALA A 301 6.74 11.18 6.63
C ALA A 301 5.89 12.47 6.70
N ARG A 302 4.72 12.45 6.04
CA ARG A 302 3.83 13.63 5.90
C ARG A 302 3.28 14.10 7.23
N PHE A 303 2.97 13.18 8.14
CA PHE A 303 2.43 13.54 9.45
C PHE A 303 3.49 14.03 10.45
N ALA A 304 4.78 13.78 10.16
CA ALA A 304 5.87 14.29 10.97
C ALA A 304 6.39 15.66 10.51
N GLY A 305 6.39 15.93 9.18
CA GLY A 305 6.99 17.15 8.62
C GLY A 305 6.10 17.93 7.67
N GLY A 306 4.89 17.48 7.38
CA GLY A 306 3.99 18.10 6.41
C GLY A 306 2.93 19.01 7.05
N SER A 307 2.22 19.70 6.18
CA SER A 307 1.07 20.55 6.51
C SER A 307 -0.11 20.27 5.57
N THR A 308 -1.28 20.84 5.89
CA THR A 308 -2.46 20.71 5.02
C THR A 308 -2.24 21.50 3.73
N GLY A 309 -2.39 20.83 2.59
CA GLY A 309 -2.26 21.39 1.25
C GLY A 309 -3.10 20.67 0.22
N VAL A 310 -2.93 21.03 -1.05
CA VAL A 310 -3.60 20.36 -2.19
C VAL A 310 -2.52 19.81 -3.11
N LEU A 311 -2.61 18.52 -3.41
CA LEU A 311 -1.75 17.87 -4.38
C LEU A 311 -2.57 16.89 -5.24
N GLN A 312 -2.38 16.96 -6.55
CA GLN A 312 -2.97 16.02 -7.53
C GLN A 312 -4.47 15.75 -7.30
N GLY A 313 -5.23 16.82 -7.12
CA GLY A 313 -6.69 16.81 -7.07
C GLY A 313 -7.33 16.58 -5.71
N THR A 314 -6.57 16.47 -4.63
CA THR A 314 -7.09 16.25 -3.28
C THR A 314 -6.46 17.17 -2.24
N ARG A 315 -7.24 17.60 -1.25
CA ARG A 315 -6.74 18.29 -0.06
C ARG A 315 -6.40 17.26 1.00
N THR A 316 -5.15 17.31 1.50
CA THR A 316 -4.63 16.35 2.48
C THR A 316 -3.38 16.90 3.18
N PHE A 317 -2.66 16.07 3.96
CA PHE A 317 -1.32 16.39 4.44
C PHE A 317 -0.29 16.19 3.32
N VAL A 318 0.55 17.22 3.12
CA VAL A 318 1.54 17.29 2.04
C VAL A 318 2.87 17.81 2.61
N LEU A 319 3.98 17.27 2.12
CA LEU A 319 5.30 17.85 2.34
C LEU A 319 5.46 19.04 1.40
N GLN A 320 5.44 20.25 1.95
CA GLN A 320 5.50 21.51 1.22
C GLN A 320 6.19 22.58 2.06
N ASP A 321 6.84 23.54 1.38
CA ASP A 321 7.42 24.71 2.00
C ASP A 321 6.34 25.76 2.42
N GLU A 322 6.79 26.86 3.04
CA GLU A 322 5.89 27.95 3.47
C GLU A 322 5.15 28.63 2.31
N ALA A 323 5.70 28.57 1.08
CA ALA A 323 5.06 29.11 -0.13
C ALA A 323 4.10 28.12 -0.79
N GLY A 324 3.98 26.88 -0.27
CA GLY A 324 3.14 25.83 -0.81
C GLY A 324 3.78 25.02 -1.96
N ASN A 325 5.08 25.19 -2.20
CA ASN A 325 5.80 24.35 -3.16
C ASN A 325 6.03 22.97 -2.58
N ILE A 326 5.74 21.94 -3.39
CA ILE A 326 5.95 20.56 -2.98
C ILE A 326 7.44 20.27 -2.83
N GLU A 327 7.83 19.83 -1.64
CA GLU A 327 9.19 19.42 -1.36
C GLU A 327 9.57 18.12 -2.08
N LEU A 328 10.86 17.95 -2.34
CA LEU A 328 11.41 16.65 -2.70
C LEU A 328 11.25 15.71 -1.51
N THR A 329 11.09 14.43 -1.80
CA THR A 329 11.00 13.37 -0.80
C THR A 329 12.13 12.37 -0.96
N HIS A 330 12.36 11.59 0.09
CA HIS A 330 13.32 10.50 0.05
C HIS A 330 12.84 9.31 0.89
N SER A 331 12.98 8.14 0.32
CA SER A 331 12.86 6.85 1.00
C SER A 331 13.65 5.79 0.23
N ILE A 332 14.29 4.88 0.95
CA ILE A 332 14.84 3.67 0.33
C ILE A 332 13.77 2.82 -0.35
N SER A 333 12.52 2.94 0.10
CA SER A 333 11.36 2.30 -0.49
C SER A 333 10.69 3.23 -1.49
N ALA A 334 10.83 2.93 -2.79
CA ALA A 334 10.21 3.73 -3.85
C ALA A 334 8.67 3.83 -3.74
N GLY A 335 8.00 2.83 -3.15
CA GLY A 335 6.55 2.85 -2.96
C GLY A 335 6.07 3.71 -1.78
N LEU A 336 6.98 4.16 -0.90
CA LEU A 336 6.68 5.13 0.17
C LEU A 336 7.21 6.53 -0.13
N ASP A 337 8.00 6.70 -1.17
CA ASP A 337 8.65 7.95 -1.56
C ASP A 337 7.66 8.88 -2.29
N TYR A 338 6.79 9.54 -1.52
CA TYR A 338 5.75 10.41 -2.06
C TYR A 338 5.32 11.48 -1.07
N ALA A 339 5.06 12.70 -1.56
CA ALA A 339 4.85 13.88 -0.75
C ALA A 339 3.45 14.01 -0.12
N ALA A 340 2.46 13.18 -0.49
CA ALA A 340 1.11 13.27 0.04
C ALA A 340 0.63 11.95 0.66
N VAL A 341 -0.47 12.00 1.41
CA VAL A 341 -1.14 10.83 1.99
C VAL A 341 -2.63 10.87 1.65
N GLY A 342 -3.31 9.72 1.70
CA GLY A 342 -4.74 9.65 1.46
C GLY A 342 -5.56 10.56 2.39
N PRO A 343 -6.57 11.28 1.88
CA PRO A 343 -7.34 12.23 2.68
C PRO A 343 -8.10 11.57 3.84
N GLU A 344 -8.53 10.33 3.68
CA GLU A 344 -9.19 9.57 4.75
C GLU A 344 -8.22 9.27 5.91
N HIS A 345 -6.93 9.03 5.62
CA HIS A 345 -5.89 8.90 6.65
C HIS A 345 -5.73 10.19 7.46
N ALA A 346 -5.71 11.34 6.79
CA ALA A 346 -5.63 12.63 7.46
C ALA A 346 -6.84 12.88 8.38
N TRP A 347 -8.03 12.57 7.89
CA TRP A 347 -9.26 12.68 8.67
C TRP A 347 -9.29 11.72 9.88
N LEU A 348 -8.94 10.46 9.69
CA LEU A 348 -8.91 9.47 10.78
C LEU A 348 -7.88 9.82 11.86
N ARG A 349 -6.74 10.41 11.47
CA ARG A 349 -5.74 10.94 12.40
C ARG A 349 -6.32 12.08 13.23
N ASP A 350 -6.98 13.04 12.61
CA ASP A 350 -7.57 14.19 13.30
C ASP A 350 -8.70 13.78 14.25
N LEU A 351 -9.41 12.70 13.93
CA LEU A 351 -10.38 12.08 14.83
C LEU A 351 -9.74 11.30 16.00
N GLY A 352 -8.41 11.16 16.01
CA GLY A 352 -7.70 10.32 16.99
C GLY A 352 -7.98 8.82 16.81
N ARG A 353 -8.50 8.39 15.63
CA ARG A 353 -8.80 6.97 15.37
C ARG A 353 -7.58 6.20 14.90
N THR A 354 -6.66 6.84 14.22
CA THR A 354 -5.42 6.26 13.73
C THR A 354 -4.21 7.04 14.26
N GLU A 355 -3.14 6.30 14.54
CA GLU A 355 -1.86 6.82 14.96
C GLU A 355 -0.87 6.70 13.79
N TYR A 356 0.14 7.58 13.75
CA TYR A 356 1.19 7.49 12.73
C TYR A 356 2.56 7.61 13.39
N ALA A 357 3.46 6.74 12.93
CA ALA A 357 4.87 6.73 13.27
C ALA A 357 5.71 6.75 11.98
N HIS A 358 7.01 6.89 12.13
CA HIS A 358 7.92 6.78 11.00
C HIS A 358 9.12 5.91 11.37
N ILE A 359 9.72 5.29 10.36
CA ILE A 359 10.90 4.42 10.45
C ILE A 359 11.92 4.92 9.44
N SER A 360 13.18 5.01 9.84
CA SER A 360 14.30 5.38 8.97
C SER A 360 14.65 4.28 7.97
N ASP A 361 15.38 4.65 6.91
CA ASP A 361 15.87 3.70 5.90
C ASP A 361 16.70 2.58 6.51
N ALA A 362 17.57 2.90 7.47
CA ALA A 362 18.40 1.91 8.17
C ALA A 362 17.56 0.92 8.97
N GLU A 363 16.57 1.39 9.72
CA GLU A 363 15.66 0.54 10.48
C GLU A 363 14.79 -0.33 9.56
N ALA A 364 14.34 0.22 8.41
CA ALA A 364 13.59 -0.55 7.41
C ALA A 364 14.42 -1.70 6.83
N LEU A 365 15.71 -1.48 6.55
CA LEU A 365 16.64 -2.53 6.14
C LEU A 365 16.83 -3.59 7.22
N ASP A 366 16.86 -3.21 8.48
CA ASP A 366 16.94 -4.16 9.60
C ASP A 366 15.65 -4.98 9.70
N GLY A 367 14.49 -4.36 9.51
CA GLY A 367 13.19 -5.06 9.43
C GLY A 367 13.14 -6.07 8.28
N PHE A 368 13.65 -5.69 7.10
CA PHE A 368 13.76 -6.59 5.95
C PHE A 368 14.60 -7.84 6.30
N LYS A 369 15.82 -7.62 6.80
CA LYS A 369 16.76 -8.69 7.19
C LYS A 369 16.20 -9.57 8.31
N ALA A 370 15.54 -8.97 9.28
CA ALA A 370 14.94 -9.68 10.40
C ALA A 370 13.85 -10.64 9.94
N LEU A 371 12.87 -10.19 9.15
CA LEU A 371 11.81 -11.05 8.67
C LEU A 371 12.33 -12.17 7.76
N ALA A 372 13.31 -11.85 6.90
CA ALA A 372 13.95 -12.84 6.04
C ALA A 372 14.65 -13.94 6.83
N ARG A 373 15.39 -13.59 7.90
CA ARG A 373 16.16 -14.55 8.71
C ARG A 373 15.32 -15.32 9.71
N LEU A 374 14.29 -14.69 10.26
CA LEU A 374 13.47 -15.28 11.33
C LEU A 374 12.32 -16.13 10.77
N GLU A 375 11.68 -15.68 9.69
CA GLU A 375 10.49 -16.32 9.16
C GLU A 375 10.67 -16.87 7.72
N GLY A 376 11.83 -16.65 7.09
CA GLY A 376 12.07 -17.06 5.70
C GLY A 376 11.24 -16.27 4.68
N ILE A 377 10.81 -15.06 5.04
CA ILE A 377 9.95 -14.21 4.20
C ILE A 377 10.72 -12.96 3.81
N LEU A 378 10.90 -12.72 2.50
CA LEU A 378 11.46 -11.48 1.97
C LEU A 378 10.34 -10.43 1.81
N PRO A 379 10.18 -9.46 2.73
CA PRO A 379 9.16 -8.43 2.60
C PRO A 379 9.57 -7.39 1.57
N ALA A 380 8.61 -6.71 0.93
CA ALA A 380 8.91 -5.48 0.22
C ALA A 380 9.49 -4.42 1.19
N LEU A 381 10.37 -3.53 0.72
CA LEU A 381 10.92 -2.45 1.55
C LEU A 381 9.81 -1.57 2.15
N GLU A 382 8.69 -1.42 1.46
CA GLU A 382 7.49 -0.80 2.00
C GLU A 382 7.04 -1.47 3.30
N SER A 383 6.81 -2.79 3.25
CA SER A 383 6.36 -3.58 4.40
C SER A 383 7.40 -3.67 5.49
N SER A 384 8.68 -3.57 5.14
CA SER A 384 9.80 -3.61 6.09
C SER A 384 9.72 -2.49 7.13
N HIS A 385 9.15 -1.31 6.77
CA HIS A 385 8.88 -0.24 7.72
C HIS A 385 7.88 -0.68 8.81
N ALA A 386 6.80 -1.35 8.42
CA ALA A 386 5.83 -1.88 9.38
C ALA A 386 6.43 -2.99 10.26
N ILE A 387 7.28 -3.84 9.70
CA ILE A 387 7.99 -4.89 10.45
C ILE A 387 8.97 -4.26 11.46
N ALA A 388 9.81 -3.31 11.04
CA ALA A 388 10.76 -2.63 11.92
C ALA A 388 10.05 -1.95 13.10
N TYR A 389 8.98 -1.22 12.82
CA TYR A 389 8.18 -0.59 13.87
C TYR A 389 7.55 -1.62 14.82
N THR A 390 7.03 -2.73 14.30
CA THR A 390 6.50 -3.82 15.11
C THR A 390 7.56 -4.40 16.05
N MET A 391 8.79 -4.60 15.56
CA MET A 391 9.90 -5.07 16.39
C MET A 391 10.25 -4.10 17.53
N GLN A 392 10.15 -2.78 17.29
CA GLN A 392 10.33 -1.77 18.34
C GLN A 392 9.20 -1.77 19.37
N LEU A 393 7.97 -2.10 18.95
CA LEU A 393 6.81 -2.15 19.83
C LEU A 393 6.78 -3.39 20.75
N ILE A 394 7.19 -4.57 20.26
CA ILE A 394 7.10 -5.84 21.00
C ILE A 394 7.59 -5.72 22.44
N PRO A 395 8.78 -5.14 22.74
CA PRO A 395 9.27 -5.02 24.11
C PRO A 395 8.42 -4.16 25.06
N THR A 396 7.55 -3.31 24.49
CA THR A 396 6.72 -2.36 25.23
C THR A 396 5.31 -2.87 25.49
N LEU A 397 4.93 -3.97 24.82
CA LEU A 397 3.59 -4.54 24.90
C LEU A 397 3.43 -5.45 26.11
N LYS A 398 2.20 -5.54 26.59
CA LYS A 398 1.82 -6.46 27.67
C LYS A 398 1.87 -7.91 27.19
N PRO A 399 2.24 -8.87 28.05
CA PRO A 399 2.07 -10.29 27.76
C PRO A 399 0.66 -10.61 27.28
N GLY A 400 0.54 -11.45 26.26
CA GLY A 400 -0.73 -11.82 25.64
C GLY A 400 -1.27 -10.82 24.60
N SER A 401 -0.57 -9.71 24.33
CA SER A 401 -0.94 -8.78 23.26
C SER A 401 -0.85 -9.44 21.89
N ILE A 402 -1.79 -9.10 21.00
CA ILE A 402 -1.86 -9.56 19.61
C ILE A 402 -1.60 -8.37 18.68
N VAL A 403 -0.57 -8.49 17.84
CA VAL A 403 -0.23 -7.53 16.80
C VAL A 403 -0.54 -8.14 15.44
N LEU A 404 -1.31 -7.44 14.63
CA LEU A 404 -1.62 -7.79 13.25
C LEU A 404 -0.88 -6.84 12.31
N VAL A 405 0.02 -7.36 11.47
CA VAL A 405 0.78 -6.56 10.50
C VAL A 405 0.31 -6.87 9.08
N ASN A 406 0.05 -5.84 8.27
CA ASN A 406 -0.22 -6.02 6.86
C ASN A 406 1.10 -6.14 6.08
N LEU A 407 1.44 -7.34 5.63
CA LEU A 407 2.60 -7.58 4.77
C LEU A 407 2.19 -7.30 3.31
N SER A 408 2.28 -6.03 2.91
CA SER A 408 1.63 -5.47 1.73
C SER A 408 2.20 -5.93 0.39
N GLY A 409 3.43 -6.48 0.37
CA GLY A 409 4.07 -6.98 -0.82
C GLY A 409 5.37 -7.74 -0.54
N ARG A 410 5.84 -8.50 -1.53
CA ARG A 410 7.08 -9.28 -1.46
C ARG A 410 8.29 -8.49 -1.95
N GLY A 411 9.48 -8.86 -1.44
CA GLY A 411 10.72 -8.12 -1.59
C GLY A 411 11.64 -8.56 -2.72
N ASP A 412 11.23 -9.49 -3.60
CA ASP A 412 12.07 -9.93 -4.72
C ASP A 412 12.57 -8.77 -5.59
N LYS A 413 11.70 -7.75 -5.76
CA LYS A 413 12.03 -6.52 -6.49
C LYS A 413 13.08 -5.65 -5.82
N ASP A 414 13.28 -5.79 -4.51
CA ASP A 414 14.08 -4.91 -3.66
C ASP A 414 15.45 -5.51 -3.29
N VAL A 415 15.69 -6.76 -3.64
CA VAL A 415 16.93 -7.48 -3.29
C VAL A 415 18.17 -6.70 -3.75
N GLN A 416 18.17 -6.16 -4.97
CA GLN A 416 19.28 -5.36 -5.48
C GLN A 416 19.48 -4.08 -4.65
N THR A 417 18.42 -3.38 -4.32
CA THR A 417 18.49 -2.17 -3.47
C THR A 417 19.06 -2.49 -2.09
N VAL A 418 18.70 -3.63 -1.50
CA VAL A 418 19.24 -4.09 -0.20
C VAL A 418 20.72 -4.40 -0.30
N ILE A 419 21.20 -4.99 -1.40
CA ILE A 419 22.61 -5.26 -1.66
C ILE A 419 23.38 -3.94 -1.79
N ASP A 420 22.90 -3.02 -2.63
CA ASP A 420 23.56 -1.75 -2.94
C ASP A 420 23.63 -0.80 -1.74
N SER A 421 22.71 -0.94 -0.79
CA SER A 421 22.68 -0.15 0.46
C SER A 421 23.73 -0.58 1.50
N GLY A 422 24.75 -1.34 1.09
CA GLY A 422 25.90 -1.72 1.95
C GLY A 422 25.54 -2.74 3.04
N GLY A 423 24.40 -3.38 2.92
CA GLY A 423 24.11 -4.54 3.74
C GLY A 423 25.11 -5.65 3.40
N ARG A 424 25.99 -6.02 4.33
CA ARG A 424 26.76 -7.29 4.25
C ARG A 424 25.77 -8.47 4.24
N VAL A 425 25.00 -8.59 3.16
CA VAL A 425 24.04 -9.69 2.94
C VAL A 425 24.82 -10.97 2.61
N LEU A 426 26.00 -10.80 2.03
CA LEU A 426 26.84 -11.86 1.50
C LEU A 426 28.20 -11.93 2.23
N SER A 427 28.26 -11.84 3.55
CA SER A 427 29.43 -12.39 4.23
C SER A 427 29.35 -13.92 4.08
N ASP A 428 30.24 -14.47 3.26
CA ASP A 428 30.44 -15.90 3.15
C ASP A 428 30.57 -16.48 4.58
N PRO A 429 29.92 -17.60 4.91
CA PRO A 429 30.15 -18.29 6.16
C PRO A 429 31.64 -18.61 6.42
N ALA A 430 32.48 -18.58 5.38
CA ALA A 430 33.94 -18.75 5.48
C ALA A 430 34.67 -17.54 6.09
N ASP A 431 34.12 -16.32 6.04
CA ASP A 431 34.73 -15.11 6.64
C ASP A 431 34.55 -15.00 8.16
N ARG A 432 34.00 -16.03 8.80
CA ARG A 432 33.80 -16.12 10.27
C ARG A 432 34.76 -17.12 10.96
N ARG A 433 35.91 -17.35 10.38
CA ARG A 433 36.97 -18.14 11.06
C ARG A 433 38.08 -17.28 11.56
#